data_823ec94f547d11a87538aa6c2c865d07
#
_entry.id   823ec94f547d11a87538aa6c2c865d07
#
_cell.length_a   1.000
_cell.length_b   1.000
_cell.length_c   1.000
_cell.angle_alpha   90.00
_cell.angle_beta   90.00
_cell.angle_gamma   90.00
#
_symmetry.space_group_name_H-M   'P 1'
#
loop_
_entity.id
_entity.type
_entity.pdbx_description
1 polymer ?
#
loop_
_entity_poly.entity_id
_entity_poly.type
_entity_poly.pdbx_seq_one_letter_code
_entity_poly.pdbx_strand_id
1 'polypeptide(L)'
;MKEKLERRFLAKLEKVNHISENQHYIGYSKLYNRKIFIKVFNDENKFILENEILKDESFLYITSDFLNKILVLSFRGYKDLVSSDMENDVLIKISKVISNFHKKKYIDKGKYKETSLKKILEYNLTRLVKREEFDLLSRIYYEFFKLLCDLEGEYKDSLVTIHGDFCLRNIKVYNENIVLIDFERAKYASYYLDFIKFFYNDLDNNKEKKDIFLKEYYQESNKKKISRNLEYCLIFISSMGILNYTMRIEDREFEKLGLTMLTDVKNFLQI
;
A
#
# COMPACT_ATOMS: atom_id res chain seq x y z
N MET A 1 21.91 18.40 6.30
CA MET A 1 21.39 17.56 5.18
C MET A 1 21.01 18.41 3.98
N LYS A 2 20.06 19.35 4.10
CA LYS A 2 19.57 20.21 2.99
C LYS A 2 20.70 20.84 2.18
N GLU A 3 21.62 21.59 2.81
CA GLU A 3 22.73 22.25 2.11
C GLU A 3 23.66 21.31 1.34
N LYS A 4 23.91 20.08 1.87
CA LYS A 4 24.67 19.06 1.15
C LYS A 4 23.95 18.61 -0.12
N LEU A 5 22.63 18.43 -0.06
CA LEU A 5 21.80 18.06 -1.22
C LEU A 5 21.76 19.19 -2.24
N GLU A 6 21.60 20.45 -1.80
CA GLU A 6 21.59 21.63 -2.67
C GLU A 6 22.90 21.77 -3.47
N ARG A 7 24.04 21.61 -2.80
CA ARG A 7 25.35 21.63 -3.47
C ARG A 7 25.52 20.47 -4.44
N ARG A 8 25.16 19.25 -4.00
CA ARG A 8 25.33 18.03 -4.80
C ARG A 8 24.50 18.02 -6.08
N PHE A 9 23.24 18.46 -5.98
CA PHE A 9 22.29 18.42 -7.11
C PHE A 9 22.13 19.78 -7.80
N LEU A 10 22.98 20.77 -7.45
CA LEU A 10 22.89 22.14 -7.95
C LEU A 10 21.43 22.65 -7.90
N ALA A 11 20.80 22.48 -6.75
CA ALA A 11 19.37 22.72 -6.57
C ALA A 11 19.10 23.74 -5.46
N LYS A 12 17.97 24.46 -5.58
CA LYS A 12 17.36 25.18 -4.47
C LYS A 12 16.23 24.32 -3.94
N LEU A 13 16.34 23.86 -2.70
CA LEU A 13 15.43 22.87 -2.12
C LEU A 13 14.60 23.46 -0.98
N GLU A 14 13.35 22.98 -0.88
CA GLU A 14 12.47 23.23 0.25
C GLU A 14 12.19 21.88 0.93
N LYS A 15 12.17 21.86 2.28
CA LYS A 15 11.79 20.65 3.02
C LYS A 15 10.30 20.51 2.99
N VAL A 16 9.81 19.31 2.65
CA VAL A 16 8.39 18.99 2.71
C VAL A 16 8.05 18.59 4.14
N ASN A 17 7.18 19.37 4.79
CA ASN A 17 6.74 19.11 6.15
C ASN A 17 5.51 18.20 6.12
N HIS A 18 5.70 16.92 6.31
CA HIS A 18 4.65 15.93 6.56
C HIS A 18 5.13 14.89 7.56
N ILE A 19 4.20 14.17 8.18
CA ILE A 19 4.52 13.10 9.12
C ILE A 19 5.09 11.91 8.34
N SER A 20 6.40 11.77 8.37
CA SER A 20 7.13 10.64 7.75
C SER A 20 8.40 10.35 8.54
N GLU A 21 8.79 9.08 8.55
CA GLU A 21 10.11 8.66 9.06
C GLU A 21 11.25 9.13 8.16
N ASN A 22 10.97 9.40 6.88
CA ASN A 22 11.94 9.83 5.88
C ASN A 22 11.95 11.36 5.74
N GLN A 23 13.06 11.92 5.25
CA GLN A 23 13.13 13.34 4.95
C GLN A 23 12.85 13.55 3.46
N HIS A 24 12.01 14.52 3.16
CA HIS A 24 11.62 14.84 1.79
C HIS A 24 11.98 16.28 1.45
N TYR A 25 12.45 16.48 0.23
CA TYR A 25 12.81 17.79 -0.30
C TYR A 25 12.31 17.93 -1.72
N ILE A 26 11.91 19.15 -2.07
CA ILE A 26 11.46 19.50 -3.41
C ILE A 26 12.15 20.76 -3.87
N GLY A 27 12.46 20.85 -5.16
CA GLY A 27 13.07 22.06 -5.71
C GLY A 27 13.51 21.90 -7.15
N TYR A 28 14.05 22.98 -7.72
CA TYR A 28 14.57 22.98 -9.08
C TYR A 28 16.08 22.68 -9.07
N SER A 29 16.49 21.69 -9.85
CA SER A 29 17.88 21.32 -10.04
C SER A 29 18.39 21.84 -11.39
N LYS A 30 19.46 22.64 -11.35
CA LYS A 30 20.19 23.06 -12.55
C LYS A 30 20.92 21.89 -13.21
N LEU A 31 21.37 20.89 -12.40
CA LEU A 31 22.06 19.70 -12.91
C LEU A 31 21.17 18.87 -13.83
N TYR A 32 19.89 18.72 -13.45
CA TYR A 32 18.92 17.93 -14.23
C TYR A 32 17.99 18.78 -15.08
N ASN A 33 18.11 20.12 -15.01
CA ASN A 33 17.27 21.10 -15.71
C ASN A 33 15.76 20.83 -15.51
N ARG A 34 15.36 20.51 -14.27
CA ARG A 34 13.96 20.21 -13.92
C ARG A 34 13.69 20.29 -12.43
N LYS A 35 12.40 20.29 -12.10
CA LYS A 35 11.96 20.15 -10.71
C LYS A 35 12.17 18.69 -10.27
N ILE A 36 12.76 18.52 -9.08
CA ILE A 36 13.09 17.21 -8.50
C ILE A 36 12.43 17.05 -7.14
N PHE A 37 12.16 15.78 -6.78
CA PHE A 37 11.77 15.35 -5.46
C PHE A 37 12.86 14.42 -4.92
N ILE A 38 13.33 14.70 -3.71
CA ILE A 38 14.40 13.92 -3.07
C ILE A 38 13.83 13.26 -1.82
N LYS A 39 13.96 11.93 -1.73
CA LYS A 39 13.72 11.15 -0.52
C LYS A 39 15.06 10.78 0.10
N VAL A 40 15.22 11.00 1.41
CA VAL A 40 16.33 10.52 2.22
C VAL A 40 15.79 9.52 3.22
N PHE A 41 16.14 8.27 3.07
CA PHE A 41 15.59 7.17 3.86
C PHE A 41 16.35 6.94 5.15
N ASN A 42 15.63 6.65 6.21
CA ASN A 42 16.21 6.15 7.45
C ASN A 42 16.44 4.63 7.38
N ASP A 43 15.49 3.89 6.75
CA ASP A 43 15.53 2.44 6.59
C ASP A 43 16.15 2.05 5.24
N GLU A 44 17.17 1.20 5.29
CA GLU A 44 17.89 0.73 4.10
C GLU A 44 17.04 -0.22 3.24
N ASN A 45 16.25 -1.10 3.86
CA ASN A 45 15.42 -2.06 3.12
C ASN A 45 14.32 -1.33 2.33
N LYS A 46 13.68 -0.32 2.95
CA LYS A 46 12.71 0.53 2.27
C LYS A 46 13.34 1.27 1.09
N PHE A 47 14.56 1.80 1.28
CA PHE A 47 15.30 2.47 0.21
C PHE A 47 15.60 1.53 -0.95
N ILE A 48 16.17 0.35 -0.67
CA ILE A 48 16.54 -0.63 -1.69
C ILE A 48 15.30 -1.03 -2.51
N LEU A 49 14.21 -1.36 -1.84
CA LEU A 49 13.00 -1.81 -2.50
C LEU A 49 12.35 -0.73 -3.37
N GLU A 50 12.17 0.49 -2.84
CA GLU A 50 11.59 1.58 -3.62
C GLU A 50 12.49 1.98 -4.79
N ASN A 51 13.82 1.94 -4.59
CA ASN A 51 14.77 2.19 -5.67
C ASN A 51 14.71 1.13 -6.79
N GLU A 52 14.56 -0.14 -6.45
CA GLU A 52 14.41 -1.21 -7.45
C GLU A 52 13.11 -1.08 -8.23
N ILE A 53 12.00 -0.79 -7.54
CA ILE A 53 10.71 -0.57 -8.19
C ILE A 53 10.77 0.61 -9.16
N LEU A 54 11.30 1.75 -8.69
CA LEU A 54 11.30 2.99 -9.48
C LEU A 54 12.29 2.99 -10.64
N LYS A 55 13.30 2.12 -10.64
CA LYS A 55 14.17 1.93 -11.82
C LYS A 55 13.39 1.42 -13.03
N ASP A 56 12.34 0.60 -12.81
CA ASP A 56 11.47 0.13 -13.87
C ASP A 56 10.46 1.21 -14.31
N GLU A 57 10.15 2.14 -13.41
CA GLU A 57 9.30 3.31 -13.69
C GLU A 57 10.17 4.51 -14.14
N SER A 58 10.86 4.33 -15.27
CA SER A 58 11.93 5.21 -15.78
C SER A 58 11.57 6.69 -15.88
N PHE A 59 10.28 7.03 -16.01
CA PHE A 59 9.84 8.42 -16.11
C PHE A 59 9.87 9.18 -14.76
N LEU A 60 9.85 8.47 -13.63
CA LEU A 60 9.98 9.04 -12.29
C LEU A 60 11.42 9.07 -11.82
N TYR A 61 12.16 8.00 -12.08
CA TYR A 61 13.50 7.81 -11.59
C TYR A 61 14.51 8.73 -12.28
N ILE A 62 15.37 9.38 -11.50
CA ILE A 62 16.53 10.14 -12.01
C ILE A 62 17.83 9.45 -11.59
N THR A 63 18.04 9.31 -10.30
CA THR A 63 19.27 8.71 -9.74
C THR A 63 19.07 8.30 -8.29
N SER A 64 20.00 7.48 -7.79
CA SER A 64 20.06 7.12 -6.37
C SER A 64 21.47 7.16 -5.83
N ASP A 65 21.59 7.31 -4.52
CA ASP A 65 22.83 7.21 -3.75
C ASP A 65 22.66 6.15 -2.66
N PHE A 66 23.27 5.01 -2.87
CA PHE A 66 23.17 3.87 -1.95
C PHE A 66 23.86 4.17 -0.60
N LEU A 67 24.98 4.85 -0.61
CA LEU A 67 25.72 5.14 0.62
C LEU A 67 24.94 6.03 1.59
N ASN A 68 24.23 7.02 1.05
CA ASN A 68 23.44 7.96 1.84
C ASN A 68 21.94 7.67 1.82
N LYS A 69 21.51 6.57 1.18
CA LYS A 69 20.10 6.16 1.03
C LYS A 69 19.23 7.28 0.47
N ILE A 70 19.71 7.90 -0.61
CA ILE A 70 19.03 9.02 -1.27
C ILE A 70 18.45 8.55 -2.59
N LEU A 71 17.18 8.89 -2.82
CA LEU A 71 16.49 8.68 -4.07
C LEU A 71 16.09 10.04 -4.65
N VAL A 72 16.41 10.26 -5.93
CA VAL A 72 16.07 11.50 -6.65
C VAL A 72 15.11 11.16 -7.76
N LEU A 73 13.94 11.78 -7.72
CA LEU A 73 12.84 11.58 -8.64
C LEU A 73 12.55 12.85 -9.43
N SER A 74 12.04 12.68 -10.63
CA SER A 74 11.45 13.77 -11.40
C SER A 74 10.14 14.19 -10.73
N PHE A 75 10.06 15.46 -10.32
CA PHE A 75 8.78 16.02 -9.87
C PHE A 75 8.04 16.59 -11.08
N ARG A 76 7.00 15.90 -11.48
CA ARG A 76 6.16 16.29 -12.60
C ARG A 76 4.83 16.85 -12.08
N GLY A 77 4.17 17.65 -12.91
CA GLY A 77 2.82 18.15 -12.59
C GLY A 77 1.80 17.02 -12.68
N TYR A 78 1.65 16.27 -11.60
CA TYR A 78 0.59 15.28 -11.48
C TYR A 78 -0.73 15.96 -11.15
N LYS A 79 -1.82 15.39 -11.68
CA LYS A 79 -3.18 15.70 -11.22
C LYS A 79 -3.57 14.65 -10.16
N ASP A 80 -4.08 15.14 -9.05
CA ASP A 80 -4.67 14.28 -8.02
C ASP A 80 -6.01 13.74 -8.49
N LEU A 81 -6.31 12.50 -8.10
CA LEU A 81 -7.65 11.93 -8.22
C LEU A 81 -8.39 12.11 -6.90
N VAL A 82 -9.67 12.41 -7.01
CA VAL A 82 -10.60 12.50 -5.87
C VAL A 82 -11.73 11.47 -6.03
N SER A 83 -12.46 11.18 -4.96
CA SER A 83 -13.51 10.14 -4.97
C SER A 83 -14.60 10.39 -6.02
N SER A 84 -14.88 11.66 -6.37
CA SER A 84 -15.80 12.01 -7.43
C SER A 84 -15.33 11.63 -8.84
N ASP A 85 -14.01 11.43 -9.04
CA ASP A 85 -13.45 11.03 -10.33
C ASP A 85 -13.55 9.51 -10.57
N MET A 86 -14.06 8.74 -9.59
CA MET A 86 -14.12 7.27 -9.65
C MET A 86 -15.27 6.76 -10.52
N GLU A 87 -15.28 7.20 -11.77
CA GLU A 87 -16.11 6.64 -12.83
C GLU A 87 -15.56 5.28 -13.31
N ASN A 88 -16.37 4.54 -14.01
CA ASN A 88 -16.04 3.18 -14.44
C ASN A 88 -14.76 3.11 -15.27
N ASP A 89 -14.56 4.03 -16.19
CA ASP A 89 -13.37 4.08 -17.04
C ASP A 89 -12.08 4.35 -16.25
N VAL A 90 -12.17 5.19 -15.23
CA VAL A 90 -11.04 5.48 -14.34
C VAL A 90 -10.74 4.27 -13.46
N LEU A 91 -11.76 3.60 -12.92
CA LEU A 91 -11.60 2.36 -12.14
C LEU A 91 -10.94 1.25 -12.96
N ILE A 92 -11.34 1.09 -14.22
CA ILE A 92 -10.72 0.13 -15.16
C ILE A 92 -9.23 0.47 -15.37
N LYS A 93 -8.90 1.74 -15.62
CA LYS A 93 -7.51 2.16 -15.79
C LYS A 93 -6.67 1.92 -14.53
N ILE A 94 -7.20 2.27 -13.35
CA ILE A 94 -6.54 2.03 -12.05
C ILE A 94 -6.30 0.53 -11.85
N SER A 95 -7.31 -0.29 -12.12
CA SER A 95 -7.24 -1.75 -12.01
C SER A 95 -6.15 -2.35 -12.90
N LYS A 96 -6.02 -1.89 -14.15
CA LYS A 96 -4.96 -2.30 -15.08
C LYS A 96 -3.57 -1.95 -14.56
N VAL A 97 -3.40 -0.74 -14.05
CA VAL A 97 -2.10 -0.28 -13.54
C VAL A 97 -1.64 -1.10 -12.35
N ILE A 98 -2.50 -1.34 -11.37
CA ILE A 98 -2.12 -2.16 -10.21
C ILE A 98 -1.93 -3.65 -10.59
N SER A 99 -2.72 -4.16 -11.53
CA SER A 99 -2.54 -5.50 -12.07
C SER A 99 -1.15 -5.67 -12.71
N ASN A 100 -0.74 -4.73 -13.54
CA ASN A 100 0.58 -4.73 -14.17
C ASN A 100 1.71 -4.62 -13.15
N PHE A 101 1.53 -3.83 -12.10
CA PHE A 101 2.47 -3.77 -10.98
C PHE A 101 2.60 -5.14 -10.28
N HIS A 102 1.49 -5.80 -9.96
CA HIS A 102 1.47 -7.12 -9.30
C HIS A 102 2.05 -8.26 -10.16
N LYS A 103 2.10 -8.12 -11.49
CA LYS A 103 2.75 -9.10 -12.38
C LYS A 103 4.28 -9.04 -12.30
N LYS A 104 4.84 -7.88 -11.94
CA LYS A 104 6.28 -7.66 -11.87
C LYS A 104 6.87 -8.31 -10.61
N LYS A 105 8.09 -8.81 -10.72
CA LYS A 105 8.80 -9.50 -9.64
C LYS A 105 9.90 -8.60 -9.09
N TYR A 106 9.53 -7.58 -8.33
CA TYR A 106 10.50 -6.69 -7.70
C TYR A 106 11.18 -7.30 -6.46
N ILE A 107 10.48 -8.24 -5.81
CA ILE A 107 10.95 -8.88 -4.58
C ILE A 107 11.41 -10.30 -4.92
N ASP A 108 12.69 -10.58 -4.69
CA ASP A 108 13.23 -11.94 -4.78
C ASP A 108 12.66 -12.78 -3.61
N LYS A 109 11.87 -13.80 -3.98
CA LYS A 109 11.25 -14.73 -3.01
C LYS A 109 12.27 -15.39 -2.06
N GLY A 110 13.52 -15.55 -2.50
CA GLY A 110 14.58 -16.13 -1.68
C GLY A 110 15.10 -15.24 -0.56
N LYS A 111 14.96 -13.91 -0.70
CA LYS A 111 15.43 -12.93 0.28
C LYS A 111 14.37 -12.57 1.34
N TYR A 112 13.09 -12.76 1.03
CA TYR A 112 11.99 -12.43 1.96
C TYR A 112 11.41 -13.69 2.54
N LYS A 113 11.54 -13.83 3.85
CA LYS A 113 10.96 -14.97 4.58
C LYS A 113 9.43 -14.85 4.49
N GLU A 114 8.82 -15.79 3.82
CA GLU A 114 7.36 -15.90 3.72
C GLU A 114 6.78 -16.02 5.13
N THR A 115 5.90 -15.10 5.49
CA THR A 115 5.24 -15.13 6.80
C THR A 115 3.90 -15.81 6.63
N SER A 116 3.65 -16.89 7.38
CA SER A 116 2.38 -17.61 7.34
C SER A 116 1.22 -16.74 7.83
N LEU A 117 0.04 -16.99 7.27
CA LEU A 117 -1.20 -16.28 7.65
C LEU A 117 -1.45 -16.36 9.16
N LYS A 118 -1.20 -17.54 9.76
CA LYS A 118 -1.26 -17.74 11.22
C LYS A 118 -0.40 -16.73 11.97
N LYS A 119 0.88 -16.61 11.62
CA LYS A 119 1.81 -15.68 12.29
C LYS A 119 1.38 -14.22 12.14
N ILE A 120 0.82 -13.87 10.99
CA ILE A 120 0.30 -12.50 10.75
C ILE A 120 -0.87 -12.22 11.68
N LEU A 121 -1.81 -13.15 11.80
CA LEU A 121 -2.98 -13.03 12.69
C LEU A 121 -2.55 -12.92 14.16
N GLU A 122 -1.70 -13.84 14.63
CA GLU A 122 -1.19 -13.85 16.00
C GLU A 122 -0.43 -12.56 16.34
N TYR A 123 0.47 -12.12 15.45
CA TYR A 123 1.24 -10.90 15.64
C TYR A 123 0.35 -9.65 15.77
N ASN A 124 -0.68 -9.52 14.91
CA ASN A 124 -1.58 -8.38 14.99
C ASN A 124 -2.46 -8.43 16.25
N LEU A 125 -3.00 -9.60 16.60
CA LEU A 125 -3.86 -9.74 17.77
C LEU A 125 -3.12 -9.43 19.08
N THR A 126 -1.89 -9.94 19.25
CA THR A 126 -1.09 -9.72 20.48
C THR A 126 -0.79 -8.24 20.75
N ARG A 127 -0.81 -7.40 19.73
CA ARG A 127 -0.59 -5.95 19.87
C ARG A 127 -1.82 -5.17 20.31
N LEU A 128 -2.99 -5.82 20.31
CA LEU A 128 -4.28 -5.19 20.57
C LEU A 128 -4.88 -5.60 21.94
N VAL A 129 -4.13 -6.28 22.80
CA VAL A 129 -4.60 -6.77 24.11
C VAL A 129 -5.13 -5.68 25.04
N LYS A 130 -4.79 -4.42 24.81
CA LYS A 130 -5.26 -3.27 25.58
C LYS A 130 -6.49 -2.57 24.99
N ARG A 131 -6.99 -3.06 23.87
CA ARG A 131 -8.16 -2.49 23.21
C ARG A 131 -9.44 -3.00 23.85
N GLU A 132 -10.46 -2.14 23.88
CA GLU A 132 -11.81 -2.51 24.36
C GLU A 132 -12.42 -3.64 23.51
N GLU A 133 -12.07 -3.68 22.22
CA GLU A 133 -12.55 -4.68 21.28
C GLU A 133 -11.82 -6.03 21.38
N PHE A 134 -10.86 -6.22 22.29
CA PHE A 134 -10.00 -7.39 22.35
C PHE A 134 -10.75 -8.72 22.43
N ASP A 135 -11.85 -8.78 23.19
CA ASP A 135 -12.68 -9.98 23.27
C ASP A 135 -13.32 -10.33 21.91
N LEU A 136 -13.84 -9.34 21.21
CA LEU A 136 -14.37 -9.53 19.87
C LEU A 136 -13.29 -9.94 18.89
N LEU A 137 -12.12 -9.29 18.93
CA LEU A 137 -10.97 -9.63 18.08
C LEU A 137 -10.51 -11.08 18.33
N SER A 138 -10.49 -11.53 19.59
CA SER A 138 -10.12 -12.88 19.95
C SER A 138 -11.11 -13.92 19.45
N ARG A 139 -12.42 -13.62 19.50
CA ARG A 139 -13.48 -14.49 18.95
C ARG A 139 -13.35 -14.61 17.44
N ILE A 140 -13.17 -13.52 16.72
CA ILE A 140 -12.97 -13.50 15.27
C ILE A 140 -11.70 -14.27 14.88
N TYR A 141 -10.59 -14.04 15.60
CA TYR A 141 -9.37 -14.80 15.39
C TYR A 141 -9.61 -16.30 15.51
N TYR A 142 -10.35 -16.75 16.52
CA TYR A 142 -10.63 -18.17 16.73
C TYR A 142 -11.44 -18.78 15.58
N GLU A 143 -12.40 -18.05 15.02
CA GLU A 143 -13.16 -18.53 13.85
C GLU A 143 -12.25 -18.69 12.61
N PHE A 144 -11.37 -17.73 12.33
CA PHE A 144 -10.41 -17.88 11.23
C PHE A 144 -9.34 -18.94 11.53
N PHE A 145 -8.97 -19.13 12.79
CA PHE A 145 -8.03 -20.18 13.19
C PHE A 145 -8.54 -21.59 12.81
N LYS A 146 -9.84 -21.85 12.92
CA LYS A 146 -10.45 -23.11 12.49
C LYS A 146 -10.30 -23.36 10.97
N LEU A 147 -10.22 -22.29 10.18
CA LEU A 147 -10.14 -22.35 8.72
C LEU A 147 -8.70 -22.25 8.20
N LEU A 148 -7.69 -22.13 9.08
CA LEU A 148 -6.31 -21.82 8.67
C LEU A 148 -5.72 -22.82 7.68
N CYS A 149 -6.02 -24.11 7.80
CA CYS A 149 -5.49 -25.13 6.90
C CYS A 149 -5.89 -24.85 5.43
N ASP A 150 -7.14 -24.45 5.21
CA ASP A 150 -7.66 -24.16 3.88
C ASP A 150 -7.17 -22.79 3.38
N LEU A 151 -7.16 -21.78 4.28
CA LEU A 151 -6.78 -20.41 3.95
C LEU A 151 -5.30 -20.25 3.65
N GLU A 152 -4.41 -21.01 4.29
CA GLU A 152 -2.96 -20.87 4.15
C GLU A 152 -2.50 -21.17 2.71
N GLY A 153 -3.06 -22.20 2.06
CA GLY A 153 -2.77 -22.55 0.67
C GLY A 153 -3.18 -21.43 -0.28
N GLU A 154 -4.43 -20.99 -0.15
CA GLU A 154 -4.98 -19.90 -0.97
C GLU A 154 -4.24 -18.57 -0.74
N TYR A 155 -3.87 -18.26 0.50
CA TYR A 155 -3.05 -17.10 0.84
C TYR A 155 -1.71 -17.13 0.09
N LYS A 156 -1.00 -18.27 0.09
CA LYS A 156 0.26 -18.44 -0.61
C LYS A 156 0.14 -18.23 -2.12
N ASP A 157 -0.93 -18.73 -2.73
CA ASP A 157 -1.20 -18.56 -4.16
C ASP A 157 -1.50 -17.08 -4.52
N SER A 158 -1.96 -16.29 -3.54
CA SER A 158 -2.28 -14.88 -3.71
C SER A 158 -1.10 -13.92 -3.57
N LEU A 159 0.09 -14.42 -3.18
CA LEU A 159 1.25 -13.60 -2.89
C LEU A 159 1.85 -12.95 -4.14
N VAL A 160 2.13 -11.66 -4.04
CA VAL A 160 2.80 -10.83 -5.06
C VAL A 160 3.60 -9.73 -4.37
N THR A 161 4.37 -8.94 -5.12
CA THR A 161 4.82 -7.63 -4.63
C THR A 161 3.62 -6.70 -4.60
N ILE A 162 3.17 -6.29 -3.42
CA ILE A 162 2.10 -5.30 -3.26
C ILE A 162 2.67 -3.90 -3.08
N HIS A 163 1.88 -2.88 -3.39
CA HIS A 163 2.22 -1.47 -3.16
C HIS A 163 2.28 -1.16 -1.64
N GLY A 164 1.38 -1.78 -0.87
CA GLY A 164 1.33 -1.68 0.58
C GLY A 164 0.70 -0.40 1.12
N ASP A 165 0.44 0.59 0.27
CA ASP A 165 -0.30 1.81 0.58
C ASP A 165 -1.11 2.30 -0.63
N PHE A 166 -1.77 1.37 -1.30
CA PHE A 166 -2.60 1.63 -2.48
C PHE A 166 -3.88 2.38 -2.07
N CYS A 167 -3.94 3.65 -2.42
CA CYS A 167 -5.06 4.56 -2.15
C CYS A 167 -4.99 5.77 -3.10
N LEU A 168 -6.07 6.56 -3.21
CA LEU A 168 -6.17 7.68 -4.16
C LEU A 168 -5.01 8.68 -4.05
N ARG A 169 -4.53 8.97 -2.84
CA ARG A 169 -3.41 9.89 -2.66
C ARG A 169 -2.12 9.44 -3.36
N ASN A 170 -1.94 8.13 -3.58
CA ASN A 170 -0.78 7.51 -4.23
C ASN A 170 -1.06 7.12 -5.70
N ILE A 171 -2.25 7.43 -6.20
CA ILE A 171 -2.66 7.24 -7.59
C ILE A 171 -2.75 8.62 -8.23
N LYS A 172 -2.00 8.86 -9.30
CA LYS A 172 -1.92 10.16 -9.96
C LYS A 172 -2.25 10.03 -11.44
N VAL A 173 -2.62 11.16 -12.05
CA VAL A 173 -2.75 11.26 -13.50
C VAL A 173 -1.58 12.08 -14.04
N TYR A 174 -0.87 11.52 -15.02
CA TYR A 174 0.19 12.17 -15.75
C TYR A 174 0.04 11.91 -17.26
N ASN A 175 -0.13 12.95 -18.06
CA ASN A 175 -0.38 12.84 -19.50
C ASN A 175 -1.49 11.81 -19.81
N GLU A 176 -2.65 11.95 -19.16
CA GLU A 176 -3.82 11.07 -19.28
C GLU A 176 -3.63 9.61 -18.80
N ASN A 177 -2.44 9.25 -18.37
CA ASN A 177 -2.15 7.94 -17.84
C ASN A 177 -2.24 7.92 -16.31
N ILE A 178 -2.76 6.83 -15.78
CA ILE A 178 -2.70 6.54 -14.34
C ILE A 178 -1.28 6.06 -13.98
N VAL A 179 -0.74 6.62 -12.92
CA VAL A 179 0.59 6.26 -12.40
C VAL A 179 0.54 6.06 -10.89
N LEU A 180 1.33 5.12 -10.39
CA LEU A 180 1.49 4.89 -8.95
C LEU A 180 2.75 5.60 -8.46
N ILE A 181 2.67 6.14 -7.25
CA ILE A 181 3.79 6.79 -6.57
C ILE A 181 3.90 6.28 -5.15
N ASP A 182 5.07 6.48 -4.52
CA ASP A 182 5.30 6.19 -3.10
C ASP A 182 5.26 4.69 -2.72
N PHE A 183 6.28 3.96 -3.15
CA PHE A 183 6.42 2.52 -2.93
C PHE A 183 7.16 2.16 -1.62
N GLU A 184 7.33 3.09 -0.69
CA GLU A 184 8.08 2.85 0.56
C GLU A 184 7.49 1.76 1.46
N ARG A 185 6.23 1.40 1.25
CA ARG A 185 5.51 0.34 1.97
C ARG A 185 5.34 -0.94 1.16
N ALA A 186 5.93 -1.00 -0.02
CA ALA A 186 5.88 -2.19 -0.85
C ALA A 186 6.43 -3.40 -0.08
N LYS A 187 5.83 -4.56 -0.30
CA LYS A 187 6.24 -5.82 0.35
C LYS A 187 5.68 -7.02 -0.40
N TYR A 188 6.15 -8.21 -0.07
CA TYR A 188 5.59 -9.46 -0.58
C TYR A 188 4.43 -9.92 0.30
N ALA A 189 3.22 -9.88 -0.21
CA ALA A 189 2.00 -10.21 0.53
C ALA A 189 0.85 -10.54 -0.45
N SER A 190 -0.35 -10.90 0.08
CA SER A 190 -1.52 -11.11 -0.75
C SER A 190 -1.89 -9.83 -1.51
N TYR A 191 -2.10 -9.96 -2.83
CA TYR A 191 -2.52 -8.84 -3.69
C TYR A 191 -3.77 -8.12 -3.19
N TYR A 192 -4.67 -8.85 -2.53
CA TYR A 192 -5.94 -8.31 -2.07
C TYR A 192 -5.78 -7.27 -0.95
N LEU A 193 -4.65 -7.30 -0.20
CA LEU A 193 -4.36 -6.30 0.83
C LEU A 193 -4.24 -4.87 0.28
N ASP A 194 -3.81 -4.70 -0.98
CA ASP A 194 -3.80 -3.38 -1.61
C ASP A 194 -5.22 -2.85 -1.84
N PHE A 195 -6.18 -3.74 -2.07
CA PHE A 195 -7.54 -3.31 -2.40
C PHE A 195 -8.38 -2.91 -1.20
N ILE A 196 -8.10 -3.46 -0.02
CA ILE A 196 -8.98 -3.31 1.14
C ILE A 196 -9.15 -1.83 1.52
N LYS A 197 -8.03 -1.10 1.73
CA LYS A 197 -8.10 0.32 2.06
C LYS A 197 -8.73 1.14 0.93
N PHE A 198 -8.36 0.86 -0.32
CA PHE A 198 -8.93 1.53 -1.48
C PHE A 198 -10.44 1.35 -1.56
N PHE A 199 -10.93 0.14 -1.32
CA PHE A 199 -12.37 -0.13 -1.34
C PHE A 199 -13.12 0.55 -0.19
N TYR A 200 -12.59 0.48 1.03
CA TYR A 200 -13.28 1.03 2.19
C TYR A 200 -13.17 2.54 2.31
N ASN A 201 -12.00 3.11 2.01
CA ASN A 201 -11.74 4.54 2.20
C ASN A 201 -12.05 5.37 0.95
N ASP A 202 -11.69 4.86 -0.24
CA ASP A 202 -11.71 5.67 -1.45
C ASP A 202 -12.96 5.38 -2.32
N LEU A 203 -13.57 4.21 -2.17
CA LEU A 203 -14.81 3.81 -2.87
C LEU A 203 -16.03 3.63 -1.95
N ASP A 204 -15.95 4.04 -0.68
CA ASP A 204 -17.04 3.90 0.30
C ASP A 204 -17.61 2.48 0.38
N ASN A 205 -16.76 1.48 0.16
CA ASN A 205 -17.13 0.06 0.08
C ASN A 205 -18.27 -0.24 -0.93
N ASN A 206 -18.42 0.61 -1.95
CA ASN A 206 -19.46 0.48 -2.98
C ASN A 206 -19.29 -0.81 -3.76
N LYS A 207 -20.30 -1.68 -3.72
CA LYS A 207 -20.25 -3.02 -4.32
C LYS A 207 -20.06 -2.96 -5.84
N GLU A 208 -20.79 -2.11 -6.55
CA GLU A 208 -20.73 -2.01 -8.01
C GLU A 208 -19.33 -1.58 -8.48
N LYS A 209 -18.76 -0.55 -7.86
CA LYS A 209 -17.39 -0.09 -8.15
C LYS A 209 -16.35 -1.17 -7.86
N LYS A 210 -16.49 -1.90 -6.76
CA LYS A 210 -15.63 -3.05 -6.43
C LYS A 210 -15.71 -4.15 -7.48
N ASP A 211 -16.93 -4.50 -7.91
CA ASP A 211 -17.15 -5.55 -8.90
C ASP A 211 -16.53 -5.18 -10.27
N ILE A 212 -16.66 -3.91 -10.70
CA ILE A 212 -16.02 -3.40 -11.92
C ILE A 212 -14.49 -3.50 -11.81
N PHE A 213 -13.92 -2.98 -10.72
CA PHE A 213 -12.48 -3.02 -10.47
C PHE A 213 -11.93 -4.45 -10.44
N LEU A 214 -12.56 -5.35 -9.67
CA LEU A 214 -12.10 -6.73 -9.52
C LEU A 214 -12.25 -7.53 -10.82
N LYS A 215 -13.33 -7.32 -11.58
CA LYS A 215 -13.52 -7.97 -12.89
C LYS A 215 -12.32 -7.66 -13.80
N GLU A 216 -11.97 -6.39 -13.94
CA GLU A 216 -10.86 -5.98 -14.78
C GLU A 216 -9.51 -6.49 -14.24
N TYR A 217 -9.30 -6.41 -12.92
CA TYR A 217 -8.09 -6.91 -12.29
C TYR A 217 -7.84 -8.39 -12.59
N TYR A 218 -8.87 -9.24 -12.46
CA TYR A 218 -8.72 -10.67 -12.71
C TYR A 218 -8.51 -10.98 -14.19
N GLN A 219 -9.12 -10.22 -15.10
CA GLN A 219 -8.89 -10.35 -16.53
C GLN A 219 -7.44 -10.03 -16.91
N GLU A 220 -6.91 -8.95 -16.36
CA GLU A 220 -5.54 -8.50 -16.66
C GLU A 220 -4.47 -9.31 -15.92
N SER A 221 -4.68 -9.65 -14.65
CA SER A 221 -3.63 -10.26 -13.81
C SER A 221 -3.43 -11.76 -14.01
N ASN A 222 -4.39 -12.46 -14.60
CA ASN A 222 -4.49 -13.93 -14.60
C ASN A 222 -4.46 -14.54 -13.18
N LYS A 223 -4.77 -13.77 -12.13
CA LYS A 223 -4.87 -14.25 -10.76
C LYS A 223 -6.22 -14.90 -10.54
N LYS A 224 -6.25 -15.96 -9.72
CA LYS A 224 -7.50 -16.54 -9.26
C LYS A 224 -8.17 -15.62 -8.26
N LYS A 225 -9.51 -15.55 -8.33
CA LYS A 225 -10.31 -14.89 -7.30
C LYS A 225 -10.13 -15.63 -5.99
N ILE A 226 -9.87 -14.88 -4.90
CA ILE A 226 -9.82 -15.45 -3.56
C ILE A 226 -11.22 -15.79 -3.04
N SER A 227 -11.29 -16.77 -2.15
CA SER A 227 -12.52 -17.13 -1.45
C SER A 227 -13.00 -15.98 -0.54
N ARG A 228 -14.30 -15.97 -0.25
CA ARG A 228 -14.85 -15.01 0.71
C ARG A 228 -14.22 -15.16 2.11
N ASN A 229 -13.91 -16.39 2.52
CA ASN A 229 -13.24 -16.61 3.80
C ASN A 229 -11.87 -15.95 3.85
N LEU A 230 -11.06 -16.07 2.80
CA LEU A 230 -9.76 -15.40 2.74
C LEU A 230 -9.92 -13.87 2.62
N GLU A 231 -10.88 -13.40 1.82
CA GLU A 231 -11.19 -11.96 1.71
C GLU A 231 -11.46 -11.35 3.09
N TYR A 232 -12.40 -11.94 3.86
CA TYR A 232 -12.74 -11.41 5.19
C TYR A 232 -11.64 -11.62 6.23
N CYS A 233 -10.83 -12.67 6.11
CA CYS A 233 -9.62 -12.83 6.92
C CYS A 233 -8.61 -11.69 6.65
N LEU A 234 -8.40 -11.29 5.40
CA LEU A 234 -7.52 -10.19 5.04
C LEU A 234 -8.10 -8.83 5.46
N ILE A 235 -9.42 -8.64 5.40
CA ILE A 235 -10.10 -7.46 5.95
C ILE A 235 -9.89 -7.40 7.46
N PHE A 236 -9.98 -8.51 8.18
CA PHE A 236 -9.69 -8.58 9.60
C PHE A 236 -8.24 -8.19 9.93
N ILE A 237 -7.27 -8.72 9.16
CA ILE A 237 -5.85 -8.32 9.30
C ILE A 237 -5.68 -6.81 9.08
N SER A 238 -6.34 -6.24 8.08
CA SER A 238 -6.26 -4.80 7.78
C SER A 238 -6.89 -3.96 8.88
N SER A 239 -8.05 -4.37 9.41
CA SER A 239 -8.71 -3.75 10.56
C SER A 239 -7.78 -3.73 11.79
N MET A 240 -7.22 -4.88 12.17
CA MET A 240 -6.26 -4.96 13.29
C MET A 240 -5.04 -4.05 13.06
N GLY A 241 -4.54 -3.99 11.83
CA GLY A 241 -3.44 -3.09 11.47
C GLY A 241 -3.76 -1.62 11.69
N ILE A 242 -4.97 -1.19 11.30
CA ILE A 242 -5.47 0.18 11.51
C ILE A 242 -5.63 0.47 12.99
N LEU A 243 -6.32 -0.42 13.73
CA LEU A 243 -6.55 -0.25 15.17
C LEU A 243 -5.23 -0.17 15.96
N ASN A 244 -4.23 -0.99 15.59
CA ASN A 244 -2.91 -0.90 16.21
C ASN A 244 -2.16 0.41 15.87
N TYR A 245 -2.33 0.94 14.67
CA TYR A 245 -1.74 2.23 14.28
C TYR A 245 -2.37 3.39 15.06
N THR A 246 -3.70 3.42 15.18
CA THR A 246 -4.45 4.49 15.86
C THR A 246 -4.27 4.48 17.38
N MET A 247 -3.82 3.37 17.99
CA MET A 247 -3.36 3.38 19.40
C MET A 247 -2.12 4.26 19.63
N ARG A 248 -1.38 4.62 18.58
CA ARG A 248 -0.17 5.44 18.70
C ARG A 248 -0.37 6.86 18.22
N ILE A 249 -1.32 7.05 17.33
CA ILE A 249 -1.63 8.32 16.69
C ILE A 249 -3.14 8.51 16.81
N GLU A 250 -3.56 9.61 17.44
CA GLU A 250 -4.98 9.94 17.56
C GLU A 250 -5.55 10.36 16.20
N ASP A 251 -5.95 9.37 15.41
CA ASP A 251 -6.63 9.54 14.13
C ASP A 251 -8.00 8.85 14.19
N ARG A 252 -8.99 9.57 14.66
CA ARG A 252 -10.35 9.06 14.90
C ARG A 252 -11.05 8.61 13.63
N GLU A 253 -10.86 9.31 12.52
CA GLU A 253 -11.47 8.94 11.24
C GLU A 253 -10.90 7.62 10.73
N PHE A 254 -9.57 7.46 10.83
CA PHE A 254 -8.93 6.22 10.44
C PHE A 254 -9.26 5.05 11.39
N GLU A 255 -9.41 5.34 12.70
CA GLU A 255 -9.90 4.34 13.66
C GLU A 255 -11.31 3.86 13.33
N LYS A 256 -12.24 4.78 13.01
CA LYS A 256 -13.60 4.46 12.58
C LYS A 256 -13.60 3.54 11.35
N LEU A 257 -12.70 3.76 10.39
CA LEU A 257 -12.54 2.87 9.25
C LEU A 257 -12.18 1.44 9.69
N GLY A 258 -11.22 1.29 10.61
CA GLY A 258 -10.85 0.00 11.18
C GLY A 258 -12.01 -0.71 11.89
N LEU A 259 -12.82 0.04 12.66
CA LEU A 259 -14.01 -0.49 13.35
C LEU A 259 -15.13 -0.89 12.36
N THR A 260 -15.30 -0.14 11.28
CA THR A 260 -16.24 -0.51 10.20
C THR A 260 -15.85 -1.84 9.57
N MET A 261 -14.58 -2.01 9.20
CA MET A 261 -14.05 -3.29 8.69
C MET A 261 -14.28 -4.43 9.69
N LEU A 262 -14.04 -4.19 10.99
CA LEU A 262 -14.27 -5.18 12.04
C LEU A 262 -15.73 -5.60 12.14
N THR A 263 -16.64 -4.63 12.01
CA THR A 263 -18.10 -4.87 12.02
C THR A 263 -18.51 -5.72 10.82
N ASP A 264 -17.98 -5.46 9.63
CA ASP A 264 -18.28 -6.26 8.43
C ASP A 264 -17.79 -7.70 8.58
N VAL A 265 -16.61 -7.90 9.18
CA VAL A 265 -16.07 -9.24 9.47
C VAL A 265 -16.95 -9.97 10.49
N LYS A 266 -17.37 -9.29 11.56
CA LYS A 266 -18.31 -9.83 12.57
C LYS A 266 -19.60 -10.31 11.92
N ASN A 267 -20.20 -9.47 11.06
CA ASN A 267 -21.44 -9.77 10.37
C ASN A 267 -21.28 -10.96 9.41
N PHE A 268 -20.17 -11.05 8.68
CA PHE A 268 -19.85 -12.17 7.81
C PHE A 268 -19.77 -13.49 8.58
N LEU A 269 -19.16 -13.50 9.76
CA LEU A 269 -19.00 -14.67 10.62
C LEU A 269 -20.25 -14.97 11.47
N GLN A 270 -21.22 -14.07 11.50
CA GLN A 270 -22.47 -14.20 12.27
C GLN A 270 -22.23 -14.34 13.79
N ILE A 271 -21.31 -13.58 14.36
CA ILE A 271 -20.89 -13.63 15.77
C ILE A 271 -21.14 -12.33 16.51
#